data_e87f519c7c71e3beb0f7c37d62df296d
#
_entry.id   e87f519c7c71e3beb0f7c37d62df296d
#
_cell.length_a   1.000
_cell.length_b   1.000
_cell.length_c   1.000
_cell.angle_alpha   90.00
_cell.angle_beta   90.00
_cell.angle_gamma   90.00
#
_symmetry.space_group_name_H-M   'P 1'
#
loop_
_entity.id
_entity.type
_entity.pdbx_description
1 polymer ?
#
loop_
_entity_poly.entity_id
_entity_poly.type
_entity_poly.pdbx_seq_one_letter_code
_entity_poly.pdbx_strand_id
1 'polypeptide(L)'
;MSSHMVDKTPDQKCQDSSGLTCEFSQNLDILRQIDLFSALPIESLKVFALMSSREKYKAGDVLFQQGEDDGQAFYIFSGAGELVYKGDGPEEVIRTVGAGQMIGATAILGEVPRLFSFRAVTELECFLMEREKFRTTLEQFPAILPKIIKTLVQKIHAREKVFLTSRNPDCEACKKNLGVIFD
;
A
#
# COMPACT_ATOMS: atom_id res chain seq x y z
N MET A 1 43.98 14.82 3.68
CA MET A 1 43.48 13.54 4.24
C MET A 1 41.98 13.59 4.14
N SER A 2 41.45 13.04 3.06
CA SER A 2 39.99 13.04 2.80
C SER A 2 39.43 11.72 3.32
N SER A 3 38.57 11.80 4.35
CA SER A 3 37.76 10.67 4.82
C SER A 3 36.66 10.39 3.82
N HIS A 4 36.75 9.29 3.08
CA HIS A 4 35.61 8.75 2.34
C HIS A 4 34.59 8.18 3.35
N MET A 5 33.46 8.88 3.51
CA MET A 5 32.26 8.27 4.07
C MET A 5 31.73 7.27 3.03
N VAL A 6 31.94 6.00 3.27
CA VAL A 6 31.28 4.92 2.52
C VAL A 6 29.84 4.84 3.01
N ASP A 7 28.93 5.20 2.14
CA ASP A 7 27.48 5.05 2.38
C ASP A 7 27.15 3.55 2.44
N LYS A 8 26.89 3.05 3.66
CA LYS A 8 26.58 1.62 3.89
C LYS A 8 25.19 1.32 3.35
N THR A 9 25.09 0.29 2.51
CA THR A 9 23.81 -0.26 2.05
C THR A 9 22.90 -0.67 3.22
N PRO A 10 21.56 -0.65 3.06
CA PRO A 10 20.58 -0.96 4.15
C PRO A 10 20.89 -2.29 4.88
N ASP A 11 21.36 -3.31 4.17
CA ASP A 11 21.70 -4.62 4.74
C ASP A 11 22.90 -4.60 5.68
N GLN A 12 23.86 -3.66 5.51
CA GLN A 12 25.02 -3.55 6.38
C GLN A 12 24.74 -2.87 7.72
N LYS A 13 23.65 -2.09 7.83
CA LYS A 13 23.25 -1.45 9.09
C LYS A 13 22.57 -2.39 10.08
N CYS A 14 22.09 -3.53 9.62
CA CYS A 14 21.34 -4.48 10.45
C CYS A 14 22.20 -5.53 11.19
N GLN A 15 23.49 -5.63 10.90
CA GLN A 15 24.36 -6.64 11.51
C GLN A 15 24.74 -6.34 12.97
N ASP A 16 24.58 -5.09 13.44
CA ASP A 16 25.03 -4.64 14.77
C ASP A 16 23.90 -4.32 15.77
N SER A 17 22.62 -4.49 15.39
CA SER A 17 21.47 -4.16 16.25
C SER A 17 20.56 -5.37 16.48
N SER A 18 19.90 -5.44 17.64
CA SER A 18 18.88 -6.46 17.91
C SER A 18 17.85 -6.48 16.77
N GLY A 19 17.39 -7.65 16.32
CA GLY A 19 16.52 -7.82 15.16
C GLY A 19 15.30 -6.86 15.13
N LEU A 20 14.72 -6.55 16.29
CA LEU A 20 13.60 -5.61 16.46
C LEU A 20 13.95 -4.16 16.08
N THR A 21 15.16 -3.70 16.41
CA THR A 21 15.60 -2.33 16.05
C THR A 21 15.86 -2.21 14.55
N CYS A 22 16.29 -3.28 13.92
CA CYS A 22 16.52 -3.33 12.48
C CYS A 22 15.20 -3.30 11.72
N GLU A 23 14.24 -4.13 12.09
CA GLU A 23 12.91 -4.20 11.46
C GLU A 23 12.17 -2.87 11.59
N PHE A 24 12.16 -2.28 12.78
CA PHE A 24 11.58 -0.96 13.00
C PHE A 24 12.18 0.13 12.10
N SER A 25 13.51 0.18 11.99
CA SER A 25 14.20 1.15 11.14
C SER A 25 13.83 0.98 9.67
N GLN A 26 13.80 -0.26 9.19
CA GLN A 26 13.39 -0.58 7.82
C GLN A 26 11.92 -0.23 7.56
N ASN A 27 11.01 -0.55 8.49
CA ASN A 27 9.61 -0.21 8.40
C ASN A 27 9.40 1.32 8.31
N LEU A 28 10.17 2.09 9.10
CA LEU A 28 10.13 3.55 9.08
C LEU A 28 10.61 4.12 7.74
N ASP A 29 11.69 3.57 7.18
CA ASP A 29 12.24 4.01 5.89
C ASP A 29 11.28 3.71 4.74
N ILE A 30 10.53 2.59 4.82
CA ILE A 30 9.48 2.26 3.87
C ILE A 30 8.31 3.23 3.94
N LEU A 31 7.80 3.50 5.15
CA LEU A 31 6.68 4.43 5.32
C LEU A 31 6.99 5.80 4.70
N ARG A 32 8.23 6.25 4.76
CA ARG A 32 8.67 7.49 4.10
C ARG A 32 8.60 7.45 2.58
N GLN A 33 8.68 6.27 1.97
CA GLN A 33 8.63 6.09 0.51
C GLN A 33 7.21 5.91 -0.01
N ILE A 34 6.26 5.54 0.85
CA ILE A 34 4.86 5.39 0.46
C ILE A 34 4.20 6.76 0.43
N ASP A 35 3.65 7.16 -0.73
CA ASP A 35 3.02 8.48 -0.92
C ASP A 35 2.00 8.85 0.15
N LEU A 36 1.22 7.85 0.64
CA LEU A 36 0.21 8.06 1.66
C LEU A 36 0.81 8.57 2.99
N PHE A 37 2.03 8.17 3.30
CA PHE A 37 2.71 8.42 4.57
C PHE A 37 3.85 9.44 4.45
N SER A 38 4.40 9.66 3.26
CA SER A 38 5.62 10.46 3.03
C SER A 38 5.57 11.90 3.57
N ALA A 39 4.37 12.51 3.62
CA ALA A 39 4.15 13.86 4.13
C ALA A 39 3.83 13.92 5.63
N LEU A 40 3.81 12.79 6.34
CA LEU A 40 3.44 12.73 7.74
C LEU A 40 4.62 13.08 8.66
N PRO A 41 4.36 13.61 9.88
CA PRO A 41 5.38 13.83 10.90
C PRO A 41 6.07 12.54 11.33
N ILE A 42 7.34 12.63 11.67
CA ILE A 42 8.16 11.45 12.03
C ILE A 42 7.59 10.72 13.26
N GLU A 43 6.96 11.44 14.18
CA GLU A 43 6.37 10.87 15.40
C GLU A 43 5.23 9.90 15.06
N SER A 44 4.34 10.30 14.13
CA SER A 44 3.27 9.41 13.65
C SER A 44 3.80 8.24 12.82
N LEU A 45 4.83 8.47 12.00
CA LEU A 45 5.48 7.39 11.23
C LEU A 45 6.11 6.33 12.14
N LYS A 46 6.72 6.72 13.26
CA LYS A 46 7.25 5.79 14.27
C LYS A 46 6.16 4.90 14.85
N VAL A 47 4.98 5.46 15.15
CA VAL A 47 3.84 4.68 15.66
C VAL A 47 3.34 3.69 14.59
N PHE A 48 3.17 4.13 13.34
CA PHE A 48 2.83 3.24 12.23
C PHE A 48 3.85 2.11 12.06
N ALA A 49 5.15 2.41 12.14
CA ALA A 49 6.22 1.42 12.02
C ALA A 49 6.18 0.37 13.14
N LEU A 50 5.82 0.78 14.36
CA LEU A 50 5.69 -0.12 15.52
C LEU A 50 4.43 -0.99 15.45
N MET A 51 3.35 -0.47 14.89
CA MET A 51 2.06 -1.16 14.84
C MET A 51 1.92 -2.11 13.64
N SER A 52 2.86 -2.08 12.71
CA SER A 52 2.84 -2.92 11.53
C SER A 52 3.68 -4.17 11.73
N SER A 53 3.30 -5.25 11.06
CA SER A 53 4.00 -6.53 11.10
C SER A 53 4.63 -6.88 9.74
N ARG A 54 5.59 -7.80 9.77
CA ARG A 54 6.13 -8.45 8.56
C ARG A 54 5.53 -9.82 8.42
N GLU A 55 5.11 -10.10 7.20
CA GLU A 55 4.49 -11.36 6.83
C GLU A 55 5.19 -11.99 5.64
N LYS A 56 5.25 -13.31 5.62
CA LYS A 56 5.83 -14.10 4.52
C LYS A 56 4.80 -15.05 3.96
N TYR A 57 4.69 -15.09 2.65
CA TYR A 57 3.78 -15.93 1.90
C TYR A 57 4.55 -16.79 0.91
N LYS A 58 4.09 -18.01 0.70
CA LYS A 58 4.63 -18.91 -0.33
C LYS A 58 3.97 -18.65 -1.67
N ALA A 59 4.60 -19.05 -2.75
CA ALA A 59 3.96 -19.07 -4.06
C ALA A 59 2.65 -19.88 -4.00
N GLY A 60 1.56 -19.29 -4.49
CA GLY A 60 0.20 -19.83 -4.44
C GLY A 60 -0.66 -19.36 -3.28
N ASP A 61 -0.08 -18.81 -2.21
CA ASP A 61 -0.85 -18.28 -1.09
C ASP A 61 -1.71 -17.09 -1.53
N VAL A 62 -2.93 -17.01 -1.01
CA VAL A 62 -3.86 -15.90 -1.24
C VAL A 62 -3.82 -14.97 -0.02
N LEU A 63 -3.45 -13.71 -0.24
CA LEU A 63 -3.34 -12.72 0.83
C LEU A 63 -4.71 -12.14 1.19
N PHE A 64 -5.56 -11.91 0.18
CA PHE A 64 -6.96 -11.52 0.36
C PHE A 64 -7.81 -11.95 -0.84
N GLN A 65 -9.10 -12.12 -0.64
CA GLN A 65 -10.05 -12.55 -1.66
C GLN A 65 -10.99 -11.42 -2.08
N GLN A 66 -11.40 -11.47 -3.34
CA GLN A 66 -12.43 -10.58 -3.88
C GLN A 66 -13.73 -10.70 -3.07
N GLY A 67 -14.34 -9.57 -2.75
CA GLY A 67 -15.58 -9.47 -1.98
C GLY A 67 -15.38 -9.44 -0.46
N GLU A 68 -14.21 -9.76 0.07
CA GLU A 68 -13.91 -9.68 1.50
C GLU A 68 -13.60 -8.25 1.93
N ASP A 69 -13.94 -7.89 3.16
CA ASP A 69 -13.47 -6.69 3.85
C ASP A 69 -12.55 -7.09 5.00
N ASP A 70 -11.27 -7.30 4.69
CA ASP A 70 -10.25 -7.75 5.64
C ASP A 70 -9.56 -6.61 6.40
N GLY A 71 -9.74 -5.35 5.96
CA GLY A 71 -9.15 -4.18 6.59
C GLY A 71 -7.62 -4.12 6.55
N GLN A 72 -6.97 -4.73 5.56
CA GLN A 72 -5.52 -4.87 5.50
C GLN A 72 -4.91 -4.16 4.28
N ALA A 73 -3.71 -3.61 4.45
CA ALA A 73 -2.89 -3.10 3.37
C ALA A 73 -1.50 -3.72 3.44
N PHE A 74 -0.91 -3.99 2.27
CA PHE A 74 0.35 -4.70 2.12
C PHE A 74 1.31 -3.86 1.27
N TYR A 75 2.53 -3.65 1.79
CA TYR A 75 3.64 -3.13 0.99
C TYR A 75 4.61 -4.28 0.73
N ILE A 76 4.89 -4.56 -0.53
CA ILE A 76 5.71 -5.70 -0.93
C ILE A 76 7.18 -5.33 -0.83
N PHE A 77 7.92 -6.08 -0.02
CA PHE A 77 9.36 -5.97 0.11
C PHE A 77 10.10 -6.72 -0.98
N SER A 78 9.72 -7.97 -1.14
CA SER A 78 10.34 -8.89 -2.10
C SER A 78 9.30 -9.84 -2.66
N GLY A 79 9.60 -10.41 -3.80
CA GLY A 79 8.69 -11.28 -4.51
C GLY A 79 7.67 -10.53 -5.36
N ALA A 80 6.69 -11.25 -5.86
CA ALA A 80 5.62 -10.76 -6.71
C ALA A 80 4.33 -11.54 -6.50
N GLY A 81 3.20 -10.88 -6.76
CA GLY A 81 1.88 -11.49 -6.76
C GLY A 81 1.02 -10.91 -7.89
N GLU A 82 -0.13 -11.49 -8.08
CA GLU A 82 -1.10 -11.15 -9.11
C GLU A 82 -2.41 -10.67 -8.52
N LEU A 83 -2.93 -9.59 -9.07
CA LEU A 83 -4.30 -9.17 -8.86
C LEU A 83 -5.19 -9.96 -9.81
N VAL A 84 -6.12 -10.73 -9.24
CA VAL A 84 -7.00 -11.63 -9.98
C VAL A 84 -8.44 -11.20 -9.79
N TYR A 85 -9.13 -11.00 -10.88
CA TYR A 85 -10.56 -10.68 -10.91
C TYR A 85 -11.38 -11.86 -11.39
N LYS A 86 -12.50 -12.13 -10.73
CA LYS A 86 -13.47 -13.13 -11.14
C LYS A 86 -14.83 -12.44 -11.33
N GLY A 87 -15.21 -12.27 -12.60
CA GLY A 87 -16.56 -11.86 -12.99
C GLY A 87 -17.43 -13.08 -13.30
N ASP A 88 -18.32 -12.95 -14.28
CA ASP A 88 -19.19 -14.03 -14.75
C ASP A 88 -18.46 -15.10 -15.58
N GLY A 89 -17.20 -14.83 -15.94
CA GLY A 89 -16.33 -15.68 -16.73
C GLY A 89 -15.22 -16.37 -15.93
N PRO A 90 -14.18 -16.87 -16.60
CA PRO A 90 -12.97 -17.39 -15.97
C PRO A 90 -12.23 -16.29 -15.19
N GLU A 91 -11.36 -16.71 -14.27
CA GLU A 91 -10.46 -15.79 -13.59
C GLU A 91 -9.54 -15.07 -14.58
N GLU A 92 -9.36 -13.76 -14.38
CA GLU A 92 -8.50 -12.92 -15.19
C GLU A 92 -7.41 -12.30 -14.31
N VAL A 93 -6.15 -12.40 -14.74
CA VAL A 93 -5.04 -11.70 -14.14
C VAL A 93 -5.04 -10.25 -14.65
N ILE A 94 -5.40 -9.30 -13.78
CA ILE A 94 -5.48 -7.89 -14.15
C ILE A 94 -4.08 -7.27 -14.21
N ARG A 95 -3.24 -7.60 -13.21
CA ARG A 95 -1.94 -6.97 -13.04
C ARG A 95 -1.03 -7.77 -12.12
N THR A 96 0.26 -7.78 -12.43
CA THR A 96 1.31 -8.23 -11.52
C THR A 96 1.76 -7.05 -10.63
N VAL A 97 1.97 -7.32 -9.35
CA VAL A 97 2.43 -6.37 -8.33
C VAL A 97 3.69 -6.94 -7.70
N GLY A 98 4.74 -6.13 -7.59
CA GLY A 98 6.04 -6.56 -7.08
C GLY A 98 6.61 -5.64 -6.01
N ALA A 99 7.88 -5.83 -5.69
CA ALA A 99 8.60 -5.07 -4.68
C ALA A 99 8.47 -3.55 -4.88
N GLY A 100 8.37 -2.81 -3.78
CA GLY A 100 8.20 -1.35 -3.77
C GLY A 100 6.76 -0.86 -3.99
N GLN A 101 5.79 -1.77 -4.13
CA GLN A 101 4.39 -1.41 -4.39
C GLN A 101 3.50 -1.69 -3.17
N MET A 102 2.54 -0.80 -2.92
CA MET A 102 1.52 -0.95 -1.88
C MET A 102 0.18 -1.29 -2.50
N ILE A 103 -0.51 -2.28 -1.96
CA ILE A 103 -1.87 -2.69 -2.32
C ILE A 103 -2.78 -2.65 -1.11
N GLY A 104 -4.08 -2.47 -1.34
CA GLY A 104 -5.09 -2.50 -0.27
C GLY A 104 -5.19 -1.23 0.56
N ALA A 105 -4.59 -0.11 0.15
CA ALA A 105 -4.67 1.16 0.89
C ALA A 105 -6.13 1.61 1.15
N THR A 106 -7.08 1.31 0.27
CA THR A 106 -8.50 1.62 0.47
C THR A 106 -9.11 0.85 1.64
N ALA A 107 -8.67 -0.39 1.89
CA ALA A 107 -9.20 -1.22 2.97
C ALA A 107 -8.84 -0.71 4.37
N ILE A 108 -7.69 -0.03 4.54
CA ILE A 108 -7.35 0.58 5.84
C ILE A 108 -8.01 1.95 6.05
N LEU A 109 -8.50 2.57 4.98
CA LEU A 109 -9.13 3.89 5.00
C LEU A 109 -10.64 3.82 5.22
N GLY A 110 -11.28 2.70 4.84
CA GLY A 110 -12.71 2.51 4.98
C GLY A 110 -13.13 1.04 4.87
N GLU A 111 -14.35 0.77 5.27
CA GLU A 111 -14.98 -0.54 5.17
C GLU A 111 -15.48 -0.75 3.74
N VAL A 112 -14.61 -1.32 2.91
CA VAL A 112 -14.90 -1.56 1.49
C VAL A 112 -14.49 -2.98 1.09
N PRO A 113 -15.38 -3.72 0.41
CA PRO A 113 -15.03 -5.04 -0.11
C PRO A 113 -13.89 -4.97 -1.14
N ARG A 114 -13.05 -6.00 -1.17
CA ARG A 114 -12.01 -6.16 -2.18
C ARG A 114 -12.60 -6.28 -3.57
N LEU A 115 -12.12 -5.49 -4.50
CA LEU A 115 -12.56 -5.57 -5.91
C LEU A 115 -11.92 -6.74 -6.67
N PHE A 116 -10.85 -7.31 -6.15
CA PHE A 116 -10.06 -8.41 -6.72
C PHE A 116 -9.39 -9.20 -5.60
N SER A 117 -8.94 -10.40 -5.92
CA SER A 117 -8.06 -11.20 -5.06
C SER A 117 -6.59 -10.86 -5.30
N PHE A 118 -5.72 -11.13 -4.33
CA PHE A 118 -4.28 -11.03 -4.50
C PHE A 118 -3.62 -12.35 -4.11
N ARG A 119 -2.91 -12.95 -5.05
CA ARG A 119 -2.23 -14.25 -4.91
C ARG A 119 -0.73 -14.08 -5.13
N ALA A 120 0.08 -14.63 -4.23
CA ALA A 120 1.53 -14.67 -4.39
C ALA A 120 1.92 -15.59 -5.57
N VAL A 121 2.78 -15.10 -6.47
CA VAL A 121 3.32 -15.88 -7.61
C VAL A 121 4.68 -16.45 -7.28
N THR A 122 5.43 -15.75 -6.45
CA THR A 122 6.71 -16.20 -5.89
C THR A 122 6.62 -16.23 -4.37
N GLU A 123 7.66 -16.68 -3.70
CA GLU A 123 7.83 -16.35 -2.28
C GLU A 123 7.79 -14.83 -2.13
N LEU A 124 6.96 -14.34 -1.21
CA LEU A 124 6.65 -12.92 -1.05
C LEU A 124 6.82 -12.53 0.42
N GLU A 125 7.55 -11.45 0.65
CA GLU A 125 7.66 -10.80 1.95
C GLU A 125 7.03 -9.41 1.88
N CYS A 126 6.16 -9.08 2.84
CA CYS A 126 5.46 -7.81 2.88
C CYS A 126 5.36 -7.22 4.28
N PHE A 127 5.18 -5.93 4.31
CA PHE A 127 4.80 -5.15 5.48
C PHE A 127 3.28 -5.05 5.50
N LEU A 128 2.67 -5.49 6.60
CA LEU A 128 1.22 -5.51 6.81
C LEU A 128 0.80 -4.37 7.73
N MET A 129 -0.22 -3.63 7.33
CA MET A 129 -0.91 -2.63 8.13
C MET A 129 -2.40 -2.96 8.22
N GLU A 130 -2.93 -2.99 9.45
CA GLU A 130 -4.33 -3.25 9.73
C GLU A 130 -5.12 -1.95 9.95
N ARG A 131 -6.40 -1.92 9.53
CA ARG A 131 -7.32 -0.78 9.68
C ARG A 131 -7.41 -0.26 11.10
N GLU A 132 -7.56 -1.15 12.07
CA GLU A 132 -7.70 -0.77 13.47
C GLU A 132 -6.45 -0.05 14.01
N LYS A 133 -5.27 -0.55 13.65
CA LYS A 133 -3.99 0.09 14.02
C LYS A 133 -3.81 1.43 13.33
N PHE A 134 -4.23 1.52 12.07
CA PHE A 134 -4.23 2.77 11.31
C PHE A 134 -5.17 3.79 11.94
N ARG A 135 -6.41 3.40 12.28
CA ARG A 135 -7.40 4.25 12.94
C ARG A 135 -6.91 4.76 14.29
N THR A 136 -6.39 3.86 15.15
CA THR A 136 -5.83 4.22 16.45
C THR A 136 -4.72 5.28 16.32
N THR A 137 -3.87 5.16 15.30
CA THR A 137 -2.83 6.17 15.04
C THR A 137 -3.42 7.51 14.60
N LEU A 138 -4.49 7.52 13.79
CA LEU A 138 -5.19 8.75 13.43
C LEU A 138 -5.82 9.44 14.64
N GLU A 139 -6.37 8.67 15.57
CA GLU A 139 -6.95 9.20 16.81
C GLU A 139 -5.88 9.83 17.71
N GLN A 140 -4.68 9.27 17.77
CA GLN A 140 -3.54 9.82 18.50
C GLN A 140 -2.95 11.07 17.82
N PHE A 141 -3.00 11.15 16.51
CA PHE A 141 -2.42 12.23 15.71
C PHE A 141 -3.44 12.85 14.75
N PRO A 142 -4.52 13.47 15.21
CA PRO A 142 -5.59 13.96 14.33
C PRO A 142 -5.11 14.99 13.29
N ALA A 143 -4.00 15.68 13.54
CA ALA A 143 -3.40 16.65 12.62
C ALA A 143 -2.85 16.02 11.33
N ILE A 144 -2.71 14.68 11.25
CA ILE A 144 -2.27 14.00 10.02
C ILE A 144 -3.41 13.75 9.04
N LEU A 145 -4.66 13.72 9.50
CA LEU A 145 -5.83 13.42 8.68
C LEU A 145 -5.96 14.33 7.44
N PRO A 146 -5.82 15.68 7.54
CA PRO A 146 -5.87 16.56 6.37
C PRO A 146 -4.79 16.24 5.33
N LYS A 147 -3.62 15.78 5.75
CA LYS A 147 -2.52 15.40 4.85
C LYS A 147 -2.86 14.12 4.09
N ILE A 148 -3.43 13.13 4.77
CA ILE A 148 -3.91 11.88 4.16
C ILE A 148 -5.00 12.18 3.13
N ILE A 149 -6.00 12.98 3.50
CA ILE A 149 -7.08 13.40 2.58
C ILE A 149 -6.51 14.09 1.36
N LYS A 150 -5.57 15.03 1.53
CA LYS A 150 -4.92 15.72 0.41
C LYS A 150 -4.25 14.73 -0.55
N THR A 151 -3.51 13.74 -0.02
CA THR A 151 -2.84 12.72 -0.84
C THR A 151 -3.85 11.87 -1.61
N LEU A 152 -4.97 11.49 -0.97
CA LEU A 152 -6.04 10.73 -1.62
C LEU A 152 -6.69 11.52 -2.75
N VAL A 153 -7.03 12.78 -2.51
CA VAL A 153 -7.60 13.66 -3.55
C VAL A 153 -6.66 13.80 -4.74
N GLN A 154 -5.36 13.99 -4.49
CA GLN A 154 -4.36 14.04 -5.57
C GLN A 154 -4.30 12.73 -6.37
N LYS A 155 -4.39 11.57 -5.71
CA LYS A 155 -4.39 10.26 -6.39
C LYS A 155 -5.67 10.02 -7.19
N ILE A 156 -6.84 10.40 -6.66
CA ILE A 156 -8.11 10.34 -7.38
C ILE A 156 -8.01 11.21 -8.63
N HIS A 157 -7.62 12.47 -8.48
CA HIS A 157 -7.47 13.39 -9.61
C HIS A 157 -6.49 12.88 -10.69
N ALA A 158 -5.35 12.32 -10.28
CA ALA A 158 -4.40 11.73 -11.22
C ALA A 158 -4.99 10.56 -12.00
N ARG A 159 -5.77 9.69 -11.35
CA ARG A 159 -6.46 8.56 -12.00
C ARG A 159 -7.56 9.03 -12.95
N GLU A 160 -8.36 10.02 -12.55
CA GLU A 160 -9.36 10.64 -13.43
C GLU A 160 -8.73 11.23 -14.68
N LYS A 161 -7.60 11.92 -14.54
CA LYS A 161 -6.85 12.46 -15.68
C LYS A 161 -6.41 11.36 -16.65
N VAL A 162 -5.87 10.26 -16.15
CA VAL A 162 -5.50 9.09 -16.99
C VAL A 162 -6.74 8.50 -17.64
N PHE A 163 -7.82 8.31 -16.90
CA PHE A 163 -9.07 7.77 -17.43
C PHE A 163 -9.63 8.67 -18.56
N LEU A 164 -9.63 10.00 -18.38
CA LEU A 164 -10.05 10.95 -19.40
C LEU A 164 -9.29 10.83 -20.71
N THR A 165 -7.97 10.60 -20.64
CA THR A 165 -7.12 10.50 -21.82
C THR A 165 -7.17 9.13 -22.50
N SER A 166 -7.50 8.06 -21.75
CA SER A 166 -7.53 6.68 -22.25
C SER A 166 -8.94 6.14 -22.56
N ARG A 167 -9.99 6.87 -22.16
CA ARG A 167 -11.39 6.43 -22.37
C ARG A 167 -11.77 6.39 -23.85
N ASN A 168 -12.69 5.49 -24.19
CA ASN A 168 -13.41 5.56 -25.46
C ASN A 168 -14.41 6.74 -25.42
N PRO A 169 -14.28 7.77 -26.29
CA PRO A 169 -15.14 8.94 -26.27
C PRO A 169 -16.62 8.61 -26.60
N ASP A 170 -16.89 7.49 -27.26
CA ASP A 170 -18.26 7.06 -27.63
C ASP A 170 -18.90 6.14 -26.59
N CYS A 171 -18.17 5.77 -25.52
CA CYS A 171 -18.70 4.90 -24.46
C CYS A 171 -19.56 5.69 -23.47
N GLU A 172 -20.87 5.46 -23.45
CA GLU A 172 -21.79 6.11 -22.52
C GLU A 172 -21.52 5.79 -21.04
N ALA A 173 -21.08 4.55 -20.73
CA ALA A 173 -20.67 4.20 -19.38
C ALA A 173 -19.42 4.98 -18.92
N CYS A 174 -18.48 5.24 -19.84
CA CYS A 174 -17.30 6.07 -19.56
C CYS A 174 -17.68 7.53 -19.32
N LYS A 175 -18.69 8.06 -20.00
CA LYS A 175 -19.15 9.44 -19.81
C LYS A 175 -19.84 9.62 -18.46
N LYS A 176 -20.67 8.64 -18.04
CA LYS A 176 -21.40 8.69 -16.77
C LYS A 176 -20.50 8.56 -15.54
N ASN A 177 -19.37 7.89 -15.67
CA ASN A 177 -18.43 7.64 -14.54
C ASN A 177 -17.31 8.70 -14.44
N LEU A 178 -17.51 9.87 -15.04
CA LEU A 178 -16.59 11.00 -14.96
C LEU A 178 -16.92 11.89 -13.76
N GLY A 179 -15.91 12.12 -12.93
CA GLY A 179 -16.04 12.97 -11.75
C GLY A 179 -16.59 12.23 -10.52
N VAL A 180 -16.26 12.76 -9.35
CA VAL A 180 -16.87 12.34 -8.08
C VAL A 180 -18.11 13.18 -7.89
N ILE A 181 -19.29 12.64 -8.24
CA ILE A 181 -20.58 13.29 -8.08
C ILE A 181 -21.23 12.72 -6.83
N PHE A 182 -21.65 13.59 -5.94
CA PHE A 182 -22.44 13.24 -4.74
C PHE A 182 -23.92 13.59 -5.04
N ASP A 183 -24.76 12.57 -5.13
CA ASP A 183 -26.21 12.70 -5.34
C ASP A 183 -26.95 12.91 -4.01
#